data_7f824e92f218ca96ea8b6b068f9f38d9
#
_entry.id   7f824e92f218ca96ea8b6b068f9f38d9
#
_cell.length_a   1.000
_cell.length_b   1.000
_cell.length_c   1.000
_cell.angle_alpha   90.00
_cell.angle_beta   90.00
_cell.angle_gamma   90.00
#
_symmetry.space_group_name_H-M   'P 1'
#
loop_
_entity.id
_entity.type
_entity.pdbx_description
1 polymer ?
#
loop_
_entity_poly.entity_id
_entity_poly.type
_entity_poly.pdbx_seq_one_letter_code
_entity_poly.pdbx_strand_id
1 'polypeptide(L)'
;RSLVSPSLGAAIINGKYVNAVPLYRLEKEFERYGLAISRQNMANWMIRLGEEYLGVMYDYLHELLYDYHVIQADETPVLVNKDGRKAGSKSWMWVYRSGYLYKERQIVLYEYQRTRNQSHPRTFLKNYSGICVTDGYQVYHSLEKELEDLRVAGCWVHCRRKFNDALELIPKEHQKESILFLIMKQIQAISREEKKLSELSSEERRVQRQLVVKPLVDALFVYLKQNQNRISKSNKMYEAFTYTLNQERYLRVFLEDGDVPMDNNASERAIRGFCNGKKNWEMIDTINGANSSAIIYSIAETA
;
A
#
# COMPACT_ATOMS: atom_id res chain seq x y z
N ARG A 1 -1.45 -35.46 13.28
CA ARG A 1 -2.77 -35.36 12.62
C ARG A 1 -3.48 -34.12 13.17
N SER A 2 -4.05 -33.27 12.30
CA SER A 2 -4.90 -32.14 12.69
C SER A 2 -6.34 -32.61 12.84
N LEU A 3 -7.05 -32.07 13.86
CA LEU A 3 -8.49 -32.31 14.01
C LEU A 3 -9.35 -31.37 13.13
N VAL A 4 -8.72 -30.40 12.48
CA VAL A 4 -9.44 -29.46 11.61
C VAL A 4 -9.66 -30.06 10.21
N SER A 5 -10.91 -30.08 9.76
CA SER A 5 -11.21 -30.39 8.36
C SER A 5 -10.92 -29.18 7.46
N PRO A 6 -10.67 -29.38 6.16
CA PRO A 6 -10.47 -28.26 5.24
C PRO A 6 -11.62 -27.24 5.26
N SER A 7 -12.88 -27.71 5.35
CA SER A 7 -14.07 -26.86 5.40
C SER A 7 -14.15 -26.03 6.68
N LEU A 8 -13.81 -26.63 7.83
CA LEU A 8 -13.77 -25.89 9.09
C LEU A 8 -12.62 -24.86 9.09
N GLY A 9 -11.46 -25.25 8.57
CA GLY A 9 -10.32 -24.33 8.38
C GLY A 9 -10.72 -23.12 7.52
N ALA A 10 -11.35 -23.36 6.37
CA ALA A 10 -11.85 -22.32 5.48
C ALA A 10 -12.90 -21.40 6.16
N ALA A 11 -13.83 -22.00 6.94
CA ALA A 11 -14.82 -21.22 7.69
C ALA A 11 -14.18 -20.29 8.73
N ILE A 12 -13.16 -20.75 9.47
CA ILE A 12 -12.43 -19.93 10.44
C ILE A 12 -11.63 -18.83 9.73
N ILE A 13 -10.97 -19.15 8.61
CA ILE A 13 -10.26 -18.18 7.77
C ILE A 13 -11.22 -17.09 7.30
N ASN A 14 -12.34 -17.47 6.70
CA ASN A 14 -13.35 -16.53 6.23
C ASN A 14 -13.87 -15.65 7.37
N GLY A 15 -14.24 -16.24 8.52
CA GLY A 15 -14.71 -15.50 9.68
C GLY A 15 -13.69 -14.47 10.17
N LYS A 16 -12.43 -14.88 10.35
CA LYS A 16 -11.40 -14.02 10.93
C LYS A 16 -10.81 -13.01 9.93
N TYR A 17 -10.42 -13.45 8.74
CA TYR A 17 -9.61 -12.64 7.83
C TYR A 17 -10.44 -11.88 6.79
N VAL A 18 -11.56 -12.42 6.35
CA VAL A 18 -12.48 -11.75 5.42
C VAL A 18 -13.52 -10.92 6.17
N ASN A 19 -14.21 -11.53 7.17
CA ASN A 19 -15.26 -10.84 7.94
C ASN A 19 -14.74 -10.08 9.17
N ALA A 20 -13.42 -10.11 9.42
CA ALA A 20 -12.74 -9.41 10.52
C ALA A 20 -13.29 -9.78 11.92
N VAL A 21 -13.79 -11.01 12.13
CA VAL A 21 -14.31 -11.49 13.40
C VAL A 21 -13.18 -12.01 14.29
N PRO A 22 -12.97 -11.50 15.52
CA PRO A 22 -11.98 -12.03 16.44
C PRO A 22 -12.26 -13.50 16.81
N LEU A 23 -11.21 -14.32 16.97
CA LEU A 23 -11.35 -15.73 17.32
C LEU A 23 -12.18 -15.96 18.60
N TYR A 24 -12.13 -15.04 19.57
CA TYR A 24 -12.99 -15.09 20.76
C TYR A 24 -14.49 -15.05 20.40
N ARG A 25 -14.88 -14.23 19.42
CA ARG A 25 -16.28 -14.17 18.98
C ARG A 25 -16.67 -15.42 18.20
N LEU A 26 -15.77 -15.96 17.37
CA LEU A 26 -15.99 -17.24 16.70
C LEU A 26 -16.12 -18.41 17.68
N GLU A 27 -15.32 -18.44 18.75
CA GLU A 27 -15.45 -19.41 19.83
C GLU A 27 -16.86 -19.37 20.44
N LYS A 28 -17.36 -18.16 20.75
CA LYS A 28 -18.75 -17.99 21.28
C LYS A 28 -19.84 -18.33 20.28
N GLU A 29 -19.59 -18.13 19.00
CA GLU A 29 -20.51 -18.54 17.95
C GLU A 29 -20.59 -20.06 17.84
N PHE A 30 -19.46 -20.76 17.79
CA PHE A 30 -19.41 -22.22 17.76
C PHE A 30 -20.02 -22.86 19.01
N GLU A 31 -19.83 -22.28 20.19
CA GLU A 31 -20.49 -22.73 21.43
C GLU A 31 -22.04 -22.72 21.30
N ARG A 32 -22.61 -21.71 20.63
CA ARG A 32 -24.08 -21.65 20.39
C ARG A 32 -24.59 -22.76 19.47
N TYR A 33 -23.72 -23.26 18.58
CA TYR A 33 -24.02 -24.40 17.72
C TYR A 33 -23.67 -25.77 18.38
N GLY A 34 -23.30 -25.77 19.66
CA GLY A 34 -22.92 -26.99 20.38
C GLY A 34 -21.49 -27.48 20.10
N LEU A 35 -20.67 -26.67 19.49
CA LEU A 35 -19.28 -27.01 19.14
C LEU A 35 -18.30 -26.37 20.12
N ALA A 36 -17.60 -27.17 20.92
CA ALA A 36 -16.58 -26.71 21.87
C ALA A 36 -15.21 -26.58 21.16
N ILE A 37 -14.96 -25.46 20.50
CA ILE A 37 -13.70 -25.16 19.80
C ILE A 37 -13.08 -23.92 20.41
N SER A 38 -11.97 -24.08 21.14
CA SER A 38 -11.30 -22.95 21.78
C SER A 38 -10.61 -22.04 20.77
N ARG A 39 -10.57 -20.73 21.08
CA ARG A 39 -9.80 -19.74 20.28
C ARG A 39 -8.33 -20.13 20.15
N GLN A 40 -7.75 -20.82 21.14
CA GLN A 40 -6.37 -21.29 21.07
C GLN A 40 -6.19 -22.36 20.02
N ASN A 41 -7.12 -23.31 19.92
CA ASN A 41 -7.09 -24.35 18.87
C ASN A 41 -7.25 -23.71 17.47
N MET A 42 -8.20 -22.77 17.33
CA MET A 42 -8.37 -22.04 16.08
C MET A 42 -7.09 -21.28 15.68
N ALA A 43 -6.45 -20.57 16.62
CA ALA A 43 -5.19 -19.89 16.36
C ALA A 43 -4.08 -20.84 15.91
N ASN A 44 -3.90 -21.99 16.61
CA ASN A 44 -2.90 -22.99 16.25
C ASN A 44 -3.19 -23.59 14.85
N TRP A 45 -4.45 -23.82 14.53
CA TRP A 45 -4.84 -24.31 13.19
C TRP A 45 -4.53 -23.28 12.10
N MET A 46 -4.81 -21.98 12.34
CA MET A 46 -4.49 -20.92 11.37
C MET A 46 -2.97 -20.82 11.15
N ILE A 47 -2.17 -20.87 12.22
CA ILE A 47 -0.71 -20.87 12.10
C ILE A 47 -0.25 -22.06 11.25
N ARG A 48 -0.71 -23.25 11.58
CA ARG A 48 -0.34 -24.46 10.87
C ARG A 48 -0.79 -24.49 9.40
N LEU A 49 -2.02 -24.04 9.13
CA LEU A 49 -2.52 -23.91 7.75
C LEU A 49 -1.69 -22.91 6.94
N GLY A 50 -1.35 -21.77 7.55
CA GLY A 50 -0.48 -20.77 6.93
C GLY A 50 0.89 -21.34 6.58
N GLU A 51 1.58 -21.94 7.55
CA GLU A 51 2.97 -22.40 7.40
C GLU A 51 3.08 -23.66 6.52
N GLU A 52 2.22 -24.70 6.76
CA GLU A 52 2.39 -25.99 6.12
C GLU A 52 1.71 -26.12 4.73
N TYR A 53 0.66 -25.34 4.46
CA TYR A 53 -0.13 -25.52 3.24
C TYR A 53 -0.24 -24.24 2.40
N LEU A 54 -0.66 -23.13 2.98
CA LEU A 54 -0.89 -21.89 2.23
C LEU A 54 0.41 -21.16 1.90
N GLY A 55 1.50 -21.43 2.62
CA GLY A 55 2.82 -20.88 2.32
C GLY A 55 3.29 -21.23 0.91
N VAL A 56 3.07 -22.46 0.45
CA VAL A 56 3.42 -22.87 -0.93
C VAL A 56 2.67 -22.03 -1.97
N MET A 57 1.39 -21.75 -1.73
CA MET A 57 0.60 -20.89 -2.62
C MET A 57 1.07 -19.44 -2.56
N TYR A 58 1.44 -18.96 -1.37
CA TYR A 58 2.01 -17.61 -1.19
C TYR A 58 3.30 -17.45 -2.01
N ASP A 59 4.22 -18.41 -1.92
CA ASP A 59 5.49 -18.38 -2.65
C ASP A 59 5.25 -18.38 -4.17
N TYR A 60 4.31 -19.21 -4.64
CA TYR A 60 3.90 -19.21 -6.05
C TYR A 60 3.30 -17.88 -6.50
N LEU A 61 2.43 -17.27 -5.68
CA LEU A 61 1.88 -15.95 -5.99
C LEU A 61 2.94 -14.86 -5.97
N HIS A 62 3.99 -15.01 -5.13
CA HIS A 62 5.12 -14.09 -5.11
C HIS A 62 5.93 -14.17 -6.41
N GLU A 63 6.19 -15.36 -6.93
CA GLU A 63 6.81 -15.56 -8.24
C GLU A 63 5.96 -14.95 -9.36
N LEU A 64 4.64 -15.22 -9.37
CA LEU A 64 3.73 -14.63 -10.35
C LEU A 64 3.63 -13.10 -10.26
N LEU A 65 3.81 -12.50 -9.08
CA LEU A 65 3.81 -11.06 -8.94
C LEU A 65 4.96 -10.41 -9.73
N TYR A 66 6.07 -11.11 -9.91
CA TYR A 66 7.21 -10.61 -10.68
C TYR A 66 6.97 -10.57 -12.20
N ASP A 67 5.95 -11.26 -12.70
CA ASP A 67 5.54 -11.16 -14.11
C ASP A 67 4.84 -9.84 -14.46
N TYR A 68 4.42 -9.08 -13.44
CA TYR A 68 3.79 -7.78 -13.65
C TYR A 68 4.83 -6.68 -13.83
N HIS A 69 4.76 -5.97 -14.94
CA HIS A 69 5.60 -4.82 -15.22
C HIS A 69 5.45 -3.69 -14.18
N VAL A 70 4.26 -3.52 -13.60
CA VAL A 70 3.99 -2.52 -12.57
C VAL A 70 3.43 -3.19 -11.33
N ILE A 71 4.05 -2.91 -10.18
CA ILE A 71 3.54 -3.26 -8.86
C ILE A 71 3.35 -2.00 -8.01
N GLN A 72 2.60 -2.15 -6.92
CA GLN A 72 2.39 -1.10 -5.93
C GLN A 72 2.77 -1.62 -4.55
N ALA A 73 3.43 -0.80 -3.73
CA ALA A 73 3.87 -1.18 -2.39
C ALA A 73 3.52 -0.11 -1.36
N ASP A 74 3.23 -0.57 -0.14
CA ASP A 74 2.94 0.27 1.02
C ASP A 74 3.16 -0.55 2.31
N GLU A 75 3.14 0.05 3.50
CA GLU A 75 3.26 -0.65 4.77
C GLU A 75 2.48 0.03 5.89
N THR A 76 2.10 -0.77 6.89
CA THR A 76 1.40 -0.28 8.08
C THR A 76 1.99 -0.88 9.36
N PRO A 77 2.04 -0.11 10.48
CA PRO A 77 2.50 -0.65 11.75
C PRO A 77 1.51 -1.67 12.30
N VAL A 78 2.06 -2.72 12.93
CA VAL A 78 1.31 -3.74 13.67
C VAL A 78 2.01 -4.00 15.01
N LEU A 79 1.23 -4.38 16.04
CA LEU A 79 1.77 -4.78 17.34
C LEU A 79 1.80 -6.30 17.43
N VAL A 80 2.96 -6.84 17.82
CA VAL A 80 3.15 -8.28 18.09
C VAL A 80 3.72 -8.42 19.49
N ASN A 81 2.98 -9.12 20.38
CA ASN A 81 3.33 -9.17 21.81
C ASN A 81 4.63 -9.91 22.08
N LYS A 82 4.76 -11.13 21.53
CA LYS A 82 5.88 -12.04 21.76
C LYS A 82 6.88 -12.02 20.61
N ASP A 83 7.36 -10.84 20.25
CA ASP A 83 8.36 -10.69 19.18
C ASP A 83 9.82 -10.57 19.71
N GLY A 84 10.01 -10.73 21.03
CA GLY A 84 11.30 -10.67 21.69
C GLY A 84 11.84 -9.25 21.91
N ARG A 85 11.04 -8.21 21.67
CA ARG A 85 11.39 -6.80 21.91
C ARG A 85 10.58 -6.22 23.06
N LYS A 86 10.90 -4.97 23.45
CA LYS A 86 10.16 -4.23 24.48
C LYS A 86 8.67 -4.13 24.07
N ALA A 87 7.79 -4.30 25.05
CA ALA A 87 6.35 -4.15 24.86
C ALA A 87 5.98 -2.82 24.17
N GLY A 88 5.07 -2.85 23.21
CA GLY A 88 4.69 -1.70 22.40
C GLY A 88 5.62 -1.39 21.23
N SER A 89 6.69 -2.16 21.02
CA SER A 89 7.53 -2.03 19.82
C SER A 89 6.71 -2.27 18.56
N LYS A 90 6.81 -1.34 17.59
CA LYS A 90 6.10 -1.47 16.31
C LYS A 90 6.80 -2.47 15.41
N SER A 91 6.07 -3.45 14.94
CA SER A 91 6.36 -4.27 13.78
C SER A 91 5.59 -3.73 12.57
N TRP A 92 5.77 -4.30 11.40
CA TRP A 92 5.23 -3.79 10.16
C TRP A 92 4.60 -4.90 9.33
N MET A 93 3.46 -4.57 8.71
CA MET A 93 2.86 -5.37 7.67
C MET A 93 3.06 -4.62 6.35
N TRP A 94 3.90 -5.18 5.48
CA TRP A 94 4.14 -4.70 4.14
C TRP A 94 3.11 -5.26 3.19
N VAL A 95 2.76 -4.50 2.17
CA VAL A 95 1.86 -4.93 1.10
C VAL A 95 2.55 -4.70 -0.23
N TYR A 96 2.54 -5.72 -1.06
CA TYR A 96 2.97 -5.65 -2.45
C TYR A 96 1.84 -6.19 -3.32
N ARG A 97 1.51 -5.51 -4.38
CA ARG A 97 0.43 -5.93 -5.24
C ARG A 97 0.69 -5.60 -6.69
N SER A 98 0.06 -6.35 -7.61
CA SER A 98 0.01 -5.98 -9.02
C SER A 98 -0.62 -4.60 -9.21
N GLY A 99 -0.18 -3.84 -10.21
CA GLY A 99 -0.71 -2.53 -10.52
C GLY A 99 -2.23 -2.57 -10.72
N TYR A 100 -2.95 -1.58 -10.18
CA TYR A 100 -4.42 -1.62 -10.20
C TYR A 100 -5.03 -1.46 -11.61
N LEU A 101 -4.24 -1.02 -12.58
CA LEU A 101 -4.69 -0.91 -13.98
C LEU A 101 -4.78 -2.27 -14.68
N TYR A 102 -4.13 -3.31 -14.14
CA TYR A 102 -4.38 -4.69 -14.54
C TYR A 102 -5.72 -5.14 -13.92
N LYS A 103 -6.78 -5.17 -14.73
CA LYS A 103 -8.14 -5.47 -14.27
C LYS A 103 -8.34 -6.95 -13.92
N GLU A 104 -7.55 -7.84 -14.52
CA GLU A 104 -7.63 -9.28 -14.34
C GLU A 104 -6.46 -9.82 -13.51
N ARG A 105 -6.71 -10.90 -12.76
CA ARG A 105 -5.71 -11.67 -12.02
C ARG A 105 -4.86 -10.81 -11.07
N GLN A 106 -5.49 -9.90 -10.34
CA GLN A 106 -4.77 -9.08 -9.37
C GLN A 106 -4.20 -9.94 -8.24
N ILE A 107 -2.93 -9.70 -7.91
CA ILE A 107 -2.24 -10.34 -6.78
C ILE A 107 -2.03 -9.30 -5.69
N VAL A 108 -2.32 -9.66 -4.44
CA VAL A 108 -2.06 -8.84 -3.25
C VAL A 108 -1.32 -9.70 -2.23
N LEU A 109 -0.09 -9.34 -1.91
CA LEU A 109 0.75 -10.04 -0.94
C LEU A 109 1.01 -9.18 0.28
N TYR A 110 0.87 -9.78 1.45
CA TYR A 110 1.27 -9.19 2.72
C TYR A 110 2.51 -9.88 3.24
N GLU A 111 3.43 -9.12 3.81
CA GLU A 111 4.65 -9.63 4.44
C GLU A 111 4.80 -9.01 5.83
N TYR A 112 4.90 -9.85 6.85
CA TYR A 112 5.18 -9.39 8.21
C TYR A 112 6.69 -9.19 8.41
N GLN A 113 7.06 -8.03 8.99
CA GLN A 113 8.44 -7.74 9.36
C GLN A 113 8.53 -7.04 10.71
N ARG A 114 9.56 -7.39 11.50
CA ARG A 114 9.78 -6.82 12.84
C ARG A 114 10.13 -5.33 12.82
N THR A 115 10.64 -4.82 11.72
CA THR A 115 11.12 -3.45 11.58
C THR A 115 10.67 -2.84 10.25
N ARG A 116 10.85 -1.52 10.10
CA ARG A 116 10.68 -0.80 8.84
C ARG A 116 12.04 -0.63 8.12
N ASN A 117 12.90 -1.64 8.18
CA ASN A 117 14.24 -1.55 7.60
C ASN A 117 14.20 -1.79 6.09
N GLN A 118 15.13 -1.12 5.37
CA GLN A 118 15.29 -1.26 3.91
C GLN A 118 15.60 -2.70 3.46
N SER A 119 16.21 -3.52 4.33
CA SER A 119 16.51 -4.92 4.01
C SER A 119 15.27 -5.74 3.64
N HIS A 120 14.09 -5.40 4.19
CA HIS A 120 12.87 -6.14 3.92
C HIS A 120 12.39 -5.95 2.48
N PRO A 121 12.06 -4.74 2.01
CA PRO A 121 11.67 -4.56 0.63
C PRO A 121 12.82 -4.87 -0.36
N ARG A 122 14.11 -4.76 0.07
CA ARG A 122 15.23 -5.23 -0.74
C ARG A 122 15.16 -6.74 -1.01
N THR A 123 14.91 -7.54 0.04
CA THR A 123 14.80 -8.99 -0.10
C THR A 123 13.58 -9.36 -0.94
N PHE A 124 12.44 -8.72 -0.68
CA PHE A 124 11.21 -8.97 -1.41
C PHE A 124 11.33 -8.62 -2.91
N LEU A 125 11.98 -7.52 -3.26
CA LEU A 125 12.08 -7.01 -4.63
C LEU A 125 13.37 -7.43 -5.35
N LYS A 126 14.21 -8.27 -4.75
CA LYS A 126 15.56 -8.61 -5.26
C LYS A 126 15.58 -9.07 -6.71
N ASN A 127 14.58 -9.85 -7.11
CA ASN A 127 14.49 -10.43 -8.46
C ASN A 127 13.39 -9.75 -9.30
N TYR A 128 12.79 -8.69 -8.80
CA TYR A 128 11.75 -7.97 -9.53
C TYR A 128 12.37 -7.03 -10.56
N SER A 129 11.86 -7.09 -11.79
CA SER A 129 12.19 -6.19 -12.89
C SER A 129 10.93 -5.43 -13.31
N GLY A 130 10.92 -4.11 -13.12
CA GLY A 130 9.76 -3.29 -13.47
C GLY A 130 9.61 -2.02 -12.62
N ILE A 131 8.39 -1.52 -12.54
CA ILE A 131 8.07 -0.26 -11.85
C ILE A 131 7.31 -0.51 -10.56
N CYS A 132 7.82 0.02 -9.44
CA CYS A 132 7.17 -0.02 -8.14
C CYS A 132 6.60 1.35 -7.77
N VAL A 133 5.27 1.46 -7.64
CA VAL A 133 4.59 2.69 -7.23
C VAL A 133 4.50 2.75 -5.70
N THR A 134 4.97 3.85 -5.11
CA THR A 134 5.07 4.01 -3.65
C THR A 134 4.62 5.39 -3.17
N ASP A 135 4.50 5.56 -1.86
CA ASP A 135 4.13 6.82 -1.20
C ASP A 135 5.24 7.89 -1.16
N GLY A 136 6.44 7.58 -1.67
CA GLY A 136 7.62 8.43 -1.59
C GLY A 136 8.51 8.13 -0.38
N TYR A 137 8.37 6.96 0.25
CA TYR A 137 9.26 6.51 1.30
C TYR A 137 10.69 6.33 0.76
N GLN A 138 11.66 7.00 1.38
CA GLN A 138 13.06 7.10 0.93
C GLN A 138 13.76 5.75 0.68
N VAL A 139 13.31 4.70 1.36
CA VAL A 139 13.83 3.35 1.19
C VAL A 139 13.72 2.87 -0.25
N TYR A 140 12.58 3.11 -0.89
CA TYR A 140 12.40 2.69 -2.30
C TYR A 140 13.28 3.47 -3.27
N HIS A 141 13.53 4.77 -2.99
CA HIS A 141 14.47 5.57 -3.78
C HIS A 141 15.91 5.09 -3.65
N SER A 142 16.27 4.52 -2.48
CA SER A 142 17.58 3.90 -2.29
C SER A 142 17.65 2.56 -3.02
N LEU A 143 16.58 1.77 -2.98
CA LEU A 143 16.50 0.49 -3.70
C LEU A 143 16.60 0.66 -5.22
N GLU A 144 15.98 1.69 -5.79
CA GLU A 144 16.10 2.01 -7.22
C GLU A 144 17.55 2.24 -7.66
N LYS A 145 18.42 2.71 -6.75
CA LYS A 145 19.85 2.91 -7.03
C LYS A 145 20.67 1.63 -6.89
N GLU A 146 20.17 0.67 -6.16
CA GLU A 146 20.86 -0.59 -5.86
C GLU A 146 20.42 -1.73 -6.78
N LEU A 147 19.17 -1.73 -7.22
CA LEU A 147 18.56 -2.76 -8.07
C LEU A 147 18.40 -2.18 -9.47
N GLU A 148 19.26 -2.62 -10.40
CA GLU A 148 19.35 -2.06 -11.77
C GLU A 148 18.01 -2.11 -12.53
N ASP A 149 17.20 -3.15 -12.31
CA ASP A 149 15.94 -3.40 -13.01
C ASP A 149 14.72 -2.80 -12.30
N LEU A 150 14.92 -2.17 -11.13
CA LEU A 150 13.84 -1.54 -10.37
C LEU A 150 13.75 -0.05 -10.70
N ARG A 151 12.59 0.40 -11.13
CA ARG A 151 12.23 1.81 -11.25
C ARG A 151 11.12 2.16 -10.24
N VAL A 152 11.19 3.35 -9.63
CA VAL A 152 10.21 3.81 -8.65
C VAL A 152 9.33 4.91 -9.24
N ALA A 153 8.01 4.80 -9.03
CA ALA A 153 7.04 5.84 -9.33
C ALA A 153 6.43 6.40 -8.04
N GLY A 154 6.18 7.71 -8.03
CA GLY A 154 5.64 8.43 -6.87
C GLY A 154 4.11 8.56 -6.91
N CYS A 155 3.52 8.83 -5.75
CA CYS A 155 2.08 8.97 -5.56
C CYS A 155 1.64 10.44 -5.52
N TRP A 156 0.80 10.86 -6.47
CA TRP A 156 0.24 12.22 -6.53
C TRP A 156 -0.75 12.54 -5.39
N VAL A 157 -1.37 11.52 -4.80
CA VAL A 157 -2.25 11.72 -3.64
C VAL A 157 -1.45 12.20 -2.44
N HIS A 158 -0.24 11.68 -2.21
CA HIS A 158 0.65 12.16 -1.15
C HIS A 158 1.15 13.59 -1.41
N CYS A 159 1.50 13.91 -2.66
CA CYS A 159 1.80 15.28 -3.07
C CYS A 159 0.63 16.23 -2.77
N ARG A 160 -0.58 15.89 -3.23
CA ARG A 160 -1.80 16.67 -2.98
C ARG A 160 -2.09 16.85 -1.49
N ARG A 161 -1.91 15.80 -0.67
CA ARG A 161 -2.12 15.85 0.78
C ARG A 161 -1.25 16.91 1.45
N LYS A 162 0.04 17.00 1.07
CA LYS A 162 0.96 18.03 1.61
C LYS A 162 0.47 19.45 1.37
N PHE A 163 -0.04 19.73 0.17
CA PHE A 163 -0.62 21.04 -0.14
C PHE A 163 -1.93 21.29 0.58
N ASN A 164 -2.78 20.26 0.72
CA ASN A 164 -4.03 20.36 1.46
C ASN A 164 -3.80 20.67 2.95
N ASP A 165 -2.87 19.95 3.58
CA ASP A 165 -2.52 20.17 5.00
C ASP A 165 -2.00 21.59 5.25
N ALA A 166 -1.26 22.16 4.29
CA ALA A 166 -0.81 23.54 4.35
C ALA A 166 -1.97 24.53 4.12
N LEU A 167 -2.89 24.23 3.21
CA LEU A 167 -4.06 25.07 2.90
C LEU A 167 -5.04 25.14 4.09
N GLU A 168 -5.22 24.03 4.82
CA GLU A 168 -6.11 23.97 5.99
C GLU A 168 -5.63 24.86 7.16
N LEU A 169 -4.38 25.28 7.17
CA LEU A 169 -3.86 26.25 8.16
C LEU A 169 -4.26 27.70 7.84
N ILE A 170 -4.78 27.96 6.64
CA ILE A 170 -5.25 29.30 6.24
C ILE A 170 -6.75 29.40 6.56
N PRO A 171 -7.21 30.52 7.19
CA PRO A 171 -8.63 30.76 7.39
C PRO A 171 -9.43 30.64 6.09
N LYS A 172 -10.63 30.04 6.16
CA LYS A 172 -11.41 29.66 4.98
C LYS A 172 -11.69 30.83 4.03
N GLU A 173 -11.90 32.01 4.58
CA GLU A 173 -12.15 33.24 3.84
C GLU A 173 -10.96 33.68 2.97
N HIS A 174 -9.72 33.32 3.37
CA HIS A 174 -8.49 33.69 2.65
C HIS A 174 -7.91 32.56 1.79
N GLN A 175 -8.48 31.34 1.88
CA GLN A 175 -7.94 30.17 1.13
C GLN A 175 -7.95 30.42 -0.39
N LYS A 176 -9.02 31.02 -0.92
CA LYS A 176 -9.20 31.23 -2.37
C LYS A 176 -8.17 32.19 -2.97
N GLU A 177 -7.61 33.09 -2.18
CA GLU A 177 -6.60 34.07 -2.58
C GLU A 177 -5.18 33.53 -2.48
N SER A 178 -5.02 32.34 -1.86
CA SER A 178 -3.71 31.77 -1.59
C SER A 178 -3.12 31.07 -2.80
N ILE A 179 -1.78 31.09 -2.90
CA ILE A 179 -1.01 30.30 -3.88
C ILE A 179 -1.30 28.79 -3.75
N LEU A 180 -1.60 28.30 -2.55
CA LEU A 180 -1.92 26.88 -2.29
C LEU A 180 -3.22 26.50 -3.00
N PHE A 181 -4.22 27.36 -3.03
CA PHE A 181 -5.48 27.10 -3.71
C PHE A 181 -5.30 26.97 -5.23
N LEU A 182 -4.43 27.81 -5.82
CA LEU A 182 -4.07 27.69 -7.23
C LEU A 182 -3.37 26.39 -7.55
N ILE A 183 -2.41 25.96 -6.69
CA ILE A 183 -1.71 24.69 -6.83
C ILE A 183 -2.69 23.51 -6.72
N MET A 184 -3.60 23.54 -5.74
CA MET A 184 -4.63 22.51 -5.58
C MET A 184 -5.54 22.41 -6.80
N LYS A 185 -5.91 23.53 -7.43
CA LYS A 185 -6.66 23.53 -8.70
C LYS A 185 -5.88 22.91 -9.86
N GLN A 186 -4.57 23.19 -9.95
CA GLN A 186 -3.71 22.58 -10.97
C GLN A 186 -3.61 21.07 -10.78
N ILE A 187 -3.34 20.58 -9.54
CA ILE A 187 -3.31 19.15 -9.23
C ILE A 187 -4.67 18.50 -9.52
N GLN A 188 -5.78 19.19 -9.22
CA GLN A 188 -7.12 18.70 -9.53
C GLN A 188 -7.37 18.63 -11.05
N ALA A 189 -6.85 19.58 -11.83
CA ALA A 189 -6.94 19.54 -13.30
C ALA A 189 -6.18 18.34 -13.85
N ILE A 190 -4.94 18.08 -13.38
CA ILE A 190 -4.16 16.90 -13.76
C ILE A 190 -4.95 15.62 -13.46
N SER A 191 -5.48 15.49 -12.26
CA SER A 191 -6.25 14.29 -11.83
C SER A 191 -7.53 14.11 -12.63
N ARG A 192 -8.19 15.20 -13.03
CA ARG A 192 -9.41 15.16 -13.86
C ARG A 192 -9.13 14.68 -15.26
N GLU A 193 -8.05 15.17 -15.89
CA GLU A 193 -7.67 14.72 -17.24
C GLU A 193 -7.22 13.24 -17.19
N GLU A 194 -6.43 12.85 -16.21
CA GLU A 194 -6.02 11.45 -16.03
C GLU A 194 -7.22 10.50 -15.86
N LYS A 195 -8.24 10.90 -15.11
CA LYS A 195 -9.45 10.10 -14.93
C LYS A 195 -10.20 9.80 -16.24
N LYS A 196 -10.12 10.69 -17.23
CA LYS A 196 -10.75 10.46 -18.55
C LYS A 196 -10.06 9.35 -19.35
N LEU A 197 -8.83 9.01 -18.97
CA LEU A 197 -7.99 8.03 -19.65
C LEU A 197 -8.12 6.62 -19.07
N SER A 198 -8.96 6.42 -18.06
CA SER A 198 -9.06 5.17 -17.28
C SER A 198 -9.42 3.93 -18.12
N GLU A 199 -10.20 4.10 -19.18
CA GLU A 199 -10.68 3.01 -20.04
C GLU A 199 -9.84 2.80 -21.30
N LEU A 200 -8.82 3.63 -21.53
CA LEU A 200 -7.91 3.48 -22.66
C LEU A 200 -6.93 2.34 -22.43
N SER A 201 -6.45 1.75 -23.51
CA SER A 201 -5.31 0.82 -23.46
C SER A 201 -4.05 1.51 -22.92
N SER A 202 -3.05 0.73 -22.49
CA SER A 202 -1.79 1.26 -21.96
C SER A 202 -1.14 2.24 -22.94
N GLU A 203 -1.00 1.86 -24.20
CA GLU A 203 -0.35 2.70 -25.21
C GLU A 203 -1.17 3.97 -25.53
N GLU A 204 -2.48 3.86 -25.70
CA GLU A 204 -3.34 5.03 -25.91
C GLU A 204 -3.27 5.98 -24.71
N ARG A 205 -3.28 5.44 -23.50
CA ARG A 205 -3.16 6.21 -22.26
C ARG A 205 -1.82 6.94 -22.22
N ARG A 206 -0.72 6.26 -22.54
CA ARG A 206 0.62 6.86 -22.62
C ARG A 206 0.65 8.03 -23.61
N VAL A 207 0.12 7.84 -24.81
CA VAL A 207 0.05 8.90 -25.84
C VAL A 207 -0.77 10.08 -25.36
N GLN A 208 -1.97 9.84 -24.81
CA GLN A 208 -2.84 10.92 -24.31
C GLN A 208 -2.23 11.64 -23.10
N ARG A 209 -1.52 10.94 -22.22
CA ARG A 209 -0.77 11.56 -21.13
C ARG A 209 0.27 12.55 -21.66
N GLN A 210 1.02 12.20 -22.71
CA GLN A 210 2.01 13.11 -23.32
C GLN A 210 1.34 14.35 -23.93
N LEU A 211 0.19 14.20 -24.56
CA LEU A 211 -0.50 15.30 -25.25
C LEU A 211 -1.25 16.24 -24.29
N VAL A 212 -1.91 15.70 -23.27
CA VAL A 212 -2.86 16.44 -22.44
C VAL A 212 -2.37 16.63 -21.01
N VAL A 213 -1.87 15.56 -20.36
CA VAL A 213 -1.53 15.58 -18.94
C VAL A 213 -0.16 16.19 -18.69
N LYS A 214 0.84 15.82 -19.50
CA LYS A 214 2.22 16.32 -19.35
C LYS A 214 2.32 17.85 -19.39
N PRO A 215 1.67 18.60 -20.29
CA PRO A 215 1.71 20.05 -20.26
C PRO A 215 1.21 20.66 -18.94
N LEU A 216 0.19 20.06 -18.32
CA LEU A 216 -0.34 20.49 -17.02
C LEU A 216 0.66 20.22 -15.89
N VAL A 217 1.32 19.05 -15.92
CA VAL A 217 2.38 18.69 -14.98
C VAL A 217 3.56 19.64 -15.14
N ASP A 218 4.00 19.90 -16.35
CA ASP A 218 5.11 20.82 -16.65
C ASP A 218 4.81 22.24 -16.13
N ALA A 219 3.62 22.75 -16.38
CA ALA A 219 3.19 24.06 -15.89
C ALA A 219 3.19 24.14 -14.35
N LEU A 220 2.72 23.08 -13.67
CA LEU A 220 2.76 23.01 -12.22
C LEU A 220 4.20 23.05 -11.69
N PHE A 221 5.11 22.25 -12.23
CA PHE A 221 6.50 22.22 -11.75
C PHE A 221 7.25 23.52 -12.06
N VAL A 222 7.00 24.16 -13.21
CA VAL A 222 7.53 25.50 -13.50
C VAL A 222 7.02 26.50 -12.46
N TYR A 223 5.74 26.48 -12.16
CA TYR A 223 5.15 27.37 -11.14
C TYR A 223 5.74 27.16 -9.75
N LEU A 224 5.93 25.91 -9.33
CA LEU A 224 6.54 25.57 -8.04
C LEU A 224 8.00 26.08 -7.97
N LYS A 225 8.82 25.84 -8.99
CA LYS A 225 10.22 26.26 -9.06
C LYS A 225 10.35 27.80 -9.00
N GLN A 226 9.47 28.54 -9.69
CA GLN A 226 9.49 30.01 -9.71
C GLN A 226 9.12 30.62 -8.34
N ASN A 227 8.29 29.93 -7.56
CA ASN A 227 7.76 30.47 -6.32
C ASN A 227 8.44 29.92 -5.05
N GLN A 228 9.23 28.84 -5.13
CA GLN A 228 9.87 28.21 -3.97
C GLN A 228 10.69 29.18 -3.10
N ASN A 229 11.47 30.06 -3.73
CA ASN A 229 12.35 31.00 -3.01
C ASN A 229 11.60 32.14 -2.31
N ARG A 230 10.29 32.28 -2.58
CA ARG A 230 9.43 33.31 -1.95
C ARG A 230 8.77 32.81 -0.66
N ILE A 231 8.94 31.52 -0.32
CA ILE A 231 8.28 30.88 0.80
C ILE A 231 9.24 30.74 1.96
N SER A 232 8.83 31.16 3.17
CA SER A 232 9.63 30.99 4.38
C SER A 232 9.85 29.52 4.69
N LYS A 233 11.08 29.14 5.02
CA LYS A 233 11.49 27.75 5.34
C LYS A 233 10.79 27.16 6.58
N SER A 234 10.24 27.98 7.45
CA SER A 234 9.49 27.53 8.64
C SER A 234 8.01 27.22 8.36
N ASN A 235 7.54 27.39 7.11
CA ASN A 235 6.13 27.24 6.75
C ASN A 235 5.82 25.84 6.22
N LYS A 236 4.65 25.30 6.58
CA LYS A 236 4.11 24.04 6.00
C LYS A 236 4.01 24.07 4.48
N MET A 237 3.77 25.24 3.90
CA MET A 237 3.83 25.46 2.46
C MET A 237 5.22 25.10 1.91
N TYR A 238 6.30 25.52 2.57
CA TYR A 238 7.66 25.19 2.16
C TYR A 238 7.93 23.68 2.17
N GLU A 239 7.42 22.98 3.21
CA GLU A 239 7.51 21.50 3.26
C GLU A 239 6.80 20.85 2.06
N ALA A 240 5.60 21.33 1.67
CA ALA A 240 4.85 20.82 0.54
C ALA A 240 5.58 21.07 -0.79
N PHE A 241 6.14 22.26 -0.99
CA PHE A 241 6.95 22.58 -2.17
C PHE A 241 8.19 21.72 -2.25
N THR A 242 8.96 21.67 -1.16
CA THR A 242 10.21 20.90 -1.10
C THR A 242 9.97 19.41 -1.35
N TYR A 243 8.93 18.84 -0.71
CA TYR A 243 8.53 17.46 -0.96
C TYR A 243 8.24 17.23 -2.44
N THR A 244 7.36 18.05 -3.03
CA THR A 244 6.91 17.87 -4.42
C THR A 244 8.05 18.03 -5.41
N LEU A 245 8.91 19.02 -5.22
CA LEU A 245 10.07 19.24 -6.09
C LEU A 245 11.10 18.10 -5.97
N ASN A 246 11.34 17.58 -4.77
CA ASN A 246 12.23 16.43 -4.56
C ASN A 246 11.66 15.14 -5.16
N GLN A 247 10.33 15.04 -5.25
CA GLN A 247 9.63 13.90 -5.83
C GLN A 247 9.36 14.07 -7.33
N GLU A 248 9.73 15.18 -7.98
CA GLU A 248 9.40 15.47 -9.38
C GLU A 248 9.73 14.31 -10.31
N ARG A 249 10.93 13.74 -10.22
CA ARG A 249 11.38 12.61 -11.03
C ARG A 249 10.42 11.41 -10.92
N TYR A 250 10.03 11.06 -9.70
CA TYR A 250 9.17 9.93 -9.42
C TYR A 250 7.70 10.20 -9.79
N LEU A 251 7.23 11.42 -9.54
CA LEU A 251 5.87 11.86 -9.90
C LEU A 251 5.64 11.96 -11.42
N ARG A 252 6.70 11.97 -12.22
CA ARG A 252 6.61 12.01 -13.68
C ARG A 252 6.60 10.64 -14.36
N VAL A 253 6.96 9.57 -13.65
CA VAL A 253 7.10 8.22 -14.24
C VAL A 253 5.79 7.75 -14.90
N PHE A 254 4.62 8.03 -14.31
CA PHE A 254 3.34 7.66 -14.89
C PHE A 254 3.08 8.26 -16.28
N LEU A 255 3.72 9.38 -16.61
CA LEU A 255 3.59 9.99 -17.93
C LEU A 255 4.26 9.18 -19.04
N GLU A 256 5.27 8.42 -18.69
CA GLU A 256 6.12 7.68 -19.64
C GLU A 256 5.58 6.29 -19.95
N ASP A 257 4.73 5.75 -19.06
CA ASP A 257 4.22 4.39 -19.12
C ASP A 257 2.73 4.35 -18.79
N GLY A 258 1.93 3.78 -19.70
CA GLY A 258 0.47 3.76 -19.56
C GLY A 258 -0.04 2.82 -18.47
N ASP A 259 0.76 1.85 -18.03
CA ASP A 259 0.37 0.91 -16.97
C ASP A 259 0.69 1.43 -15.56
N VAL A 260 1.48 2.50 -15.47
CA VAL A 260 1.81 3.12 -14.18
C VAL A 260 0.64 4.00 -13.71
N PRO A 261 0.01 3.71 -12.56
CA PRO A 261 -1.03 4.57 -12.00
C PRO A 261 -0.46 5.88 -11.47
N MET A 262 -1.26 6.94 -11.50
CA MET A 262 -0.92 8.25 -10.93
C MET A 262 -0.82 8.22 -9.41
N ASP A 263 -1.42 7.24 -8.75
CA ASP A 263 -1.47 7.15 -7.29
C ASP A 263 -1.27 5.73 -6.76
N ASN A 264 -1.04 5.64 -5.44
CA ASN A 264 -0.86 4.39 -4.71
C ASN A 264 -2.10 3.96 -3.91
N ASN A 265 -3.28 4.50 -4.23
CA ASN A 265 -4.52 4.25 -3.48
C ASN A 265 -4.92 2.77 -3.41
N ALA A 266 -4.50 1.95 -4.39
CA ALA A 266 -4.83 0.54 -4.39
C ALA A 266 -4.11 -0.21 -3.27
N SER A 267 -2.82 0.08 -3.00
CA SER A 267 -2.10 -0.46 -1.85
C SER A 267 -2.68 0.05 -0.53
N GLU A 268 -3.03 1.35 -0.46
CA GLU A 268 -3.69 1.90 0.73
C GLU A 268 -5.03 1.19 1.01
N ARG A 269 -5.81 0.84 -0.02
CA ARG A 269 -7.06 0.07 0.14
C ARG A 269 -6.80 -1.35 0.65
N ALA A 270 -5.81 -2.04 0.11
CA ALA A 270 -5.41 -3.36 0.60
C ALA A 270 -5.00 -3.29 2.09
N ILE A 271 -4.17 -2.32 2.46
CA ILE A 271 -3.82 -2.08 3.88
C ILE A 271 -5.05 -1.84 4.75
N ARG A 272 -6.09 -1.15 4.26
CA ARG A 272 -7.33 -0.93 5.03
C ARG A 272 -8.07 -2.22 5.34
N GLY A 273 -8.10 -3.21 4.45
CA GLY A 273 -8.64 -4.54 4.70
C GLY A 273 -8.00 -5.17 5.93
N PHE A 274 -6.67 -5.23 5.95
CA PHE A 274 -5.89 -5.67 7.12
C PHE A 274 -6.16 -4.82 8.37
N CYS A 275 -6.19 -3.49 8.25
CA CYS A 275 -6.40 -2.58 9.38
C CYS A 275 -7.80 -2.70 10.00
N ASN A 276 -8.84 -3.07 9.24
CA ASN A 276 -10.17 -3.33 9.77
C ASN A 276 -10.14 -4.53 10.74
N GLY A 277 -9.52 -5.62 10.32
CA GLY A 277 -9.28 -6.75 11.19
C GLY A 277 -8.46 -6.36 12.43
N LYS A 278 -7.32 -5.69 12.23
CA LYS A 278 -6.44 -5.22 13.30
C LYS A 278 -7.18 -4.39 14.36
N LYS A 279 -8.12 -3.52 13.99
CA LYS A 279 -8.93 -2.75 14.94
C LYS A 279 -9.80 -3.62 15.84
N ASN A 280 -10.17 -4.81 15.40
CA ASN A 280 -11.02 -5.74 16.17
C ASN A 280 -10.23 -6.60 17.16
N TRP A 281 -8.95 -6.92 16.88
CA TRP A 281 -8.10 -7.71 17.78
C TRP A 281 -6.88 -6.96 18.31
N GLU A 282 -6.64 -5.71 17.87
CA GLU A 282 -5.62 -4.74 18.29
C GLU A 282 -4.16 -5.21 18.09
N MET A 283 -3.82 -6.42 18.52
CA MET A 283 -2.47 -6.98 18.47
C MET A 283 -2.46 -8.46 18.06
N ILE A 284 -1.31 -8.91 17.59
CA ILE A 284 -1.03 -10.32 17.31
C ILE A 284 -0.14 -10.86 18.43
N ASP A 285 -0.38 -12.09 18.88
CA ASP A 285 0.33 -12.62 20.05
C ASP A 285 1.78 -13.06 19.73
N THR A 286 2.00 -13.68 18.57
CA THR A 286 3.29 -14.28 18.22
C THR A 286 3.78 -13.92 16.82
N ILE A 287 5.06 -14.07 16.55
CA ILE A 287 5.67 -13.92 15.22
C ILE A 287 5.04 -14.91 14.23
N ASN A 288 4.89 -16.18 14.60
CA ASN A 288 4.27 -17.19 13.74
C ASN A 288 2.82 -16.82 13.39
N GLY A 289 2.06 -16.28 14.37
CA GLY A 289 0.73 -15.76 14.13
C GLY A 289 0.71 -14.57 13.16
N ALA A 290 1.74 -13.72 13.19
CA ALA A 290 1.87 -12.59 12.28
C ALA A 290 2.24 -13.04 10.86
N ASN A 291 3.19 -13.96 10.71
CA ASN A 291 3.56 -14.56 9.43
C ASN A 291 2.38 -15.29 8.78
N SER A 292 1.70 -16.15 9.55
CA SER A 292 0.52 -16.87 9.06
C SER A 292 -0.62 -15.92 8.69
N SER A 293 -0.79 -14.82 9.44
CA SER A 293 -1.77 -13.79 9.08
C SER A 293 -1.43 -13.12 7.76
N ALA A 294 -0.15 -12.81 7.51
CA ALA A 294 0.30 -12.24 6.24
C ALA A 294 -0.02 -13.19 5.07
N ILE A 295 0.33 -14.47 5.19
CA ILE A 295 0.04 -15.50 4.18
C ILE A 295 -1.46 -15.62 3.93
N ILE A 296 -2.27 -15.76 4.98
CA ILE A 296 -3.71 -15.96 4.85
C ILE A 296 -4.41 -14.72 4.25
N TYR A 297 -4.03 -13.51 4.68
CA TYR A 297 -4.54 -12.28 4.05
C TYR A 297 -4.17 -12.20 2.57
N SER A 298 -2.96 -12.62 2.20
CA SER A 298 -2.52 -12.63 0.80
C SER A 298 -3.40 -13.51 -0.06
N ILE A 299 -3.70 -14.72 0.43
CA ILE A 299 -4.60 -15.65 -0.27
C ILE A 299 -6.04 -15.09 -0.34
N ALA A 300 -6.56 -14.57 0.78
CA ALA A 300 -7.93 -14.06 0.86
C ALA A 300 -8.18 -12.81 0.01
N GLU A 301 -7.19 -11.93 -0.14
CA GLU A 301 -7.30 -10.70 -0.93
C GLU A 301 -6.98 -10.91 -2.42
N THR A 302 -6.31 -12.02 -2.76
CA THR A 302 -5.99 -12.38 -4.14
C THR A 302 -7.12 -13.20 -4.80
N ALA A 303 -7.88 -13.99 -4.00
CA ALA A 303 -8.97 -14.85 -4.48
C ALA A 303 -10.20 -14.07 -4.91
#